data_dc1a330137e7d20f12504364be6ce6cc
#
_entry.id   dc1a330137e7d20f12504364be6ce6cc
#
_cell.length_a   1.000
_cell.length_b   1.000
_cell.length_c   1.000
_cell.angle_alpha   90.00
_cell.angle_beta   90.00
_cell.angle_gamma   90.00
#
_symmetry.space_group_name_H-M   'P 1'
#
loop_
_entity.id
_entity.type
_entity.pdbx_description
1 polymer ?
#
loop_
_entity_poly.entity_id
_entity_poly.type
_entity_poly.pdbx_seq_one_letter_code
_entity_poly.pdbx_strand_id
1 'polypeptide(L)'
;GRVGENPEIISKDYLSLFKNLFCPTKLNNISGISNSASQKALDLYLKCRYLDEKTDGKGVVFATGTPLSNSVTELHTMMRYLEYDYLKSKGLQHFDNWVTVFGEQKTDWELKPAGNGFKERTRIANYTGLPELMSMFKQIADIRTSDSLKLDVPDCEYKVVNVEATPFQKELVDELSERADAINSGNVDPSIDNMLKITSDGRKLGLDPRLIDPSFEDNPNTKLNQCVENVVRIHAETSEEKLTQIIFCDLGVPHKNTTDAEKADDNSNDEISSAERD
;
A
#
# COMPACT_ATOMS: atom_id res chain seq x y z
N GLY A 1 21.05 24.96 -6.07
CA GLY A 1 20.07 25.62 -5.22
C GLY A 1 20.71 25.95 -3.89
N ARG A 2 20.40 27.09 -3.31
CA ARG A 2 20.83 27.44 -1.97
C ARG A 2 20.23 26.42 -1.01
N VAL A 3 21.05 25.82 -0.18
CA VAL A 3 20.59 25.11 1.03
C VAL A 3 19.98 26.21 1.90
N GLY A 4 18.65 26.34 1.86
CA GLY A 4 17.94 27.35 2.63
C GLY A 4 17.94 27.01 4.10
N GLU A 5 17.69 28.01 4.96
CA GLU A 5 17.56 27.85 6.41
C GLU A 5 16.30 27.03 6.81
N ASN A 6 15.43 26.68 5.85
CA ASN A 6 14.21 25.91 6.06
C ASN A 6 14.40 24.45 5.62
N PRO A 7 13.95 23.47 6.41
CA PRO A 7 13.97 22.07 6.04
C PRO A 7 13.09 21.82 4.81
N GLU A 8 13.52 20.90 3.92
CA GLU A 8 12.67 20.45 2.84
C GLU A 8 11.57 19.54 3.38
N ILE A 9 10.31 19.89 3.11
CA ILE A 9 9.13 19.11 3.53
C ILE A 9 8.68 18.21 2.39
N ILE A 10 8.70 16.89 2.63
CA ILE A 10 8.19 15.90 1.71
C ILE A 10 6.81 15.46 2.17
N SER A 11 5.78 15.76 1.36
CA SER A 11 4.38 15.48 1.70
C SER A 11 4.01 13.99 1.61
N LYS A 12 2.87 13.64 2.19
CA LYS A 12 2.35 12.28 2.35
C LYS A 12 2.35 11.46 1.06
N ASP A 13 1.88 12.03 -0.04
CA ASP A 13 1.68 11.30 -1.30
C ASP A 13 3.00 10.91 -1.96
N TYR A 14 4.01 11.76 -1.80
CA TYR A 14 5.35 11.47 -2.30
C TYR A 14 6.11 10.48 -1.42
N LEU A 15 5.92 10.49 -0.11
CA LEU A 15 6.69 9.65 0.80
C LEU A 15 6.41 8.15 0.59
N SER A 16 5.19 7.77 0.21
CA SER A 16 4.84 6.38 -0.10
C SER A 16 5.68 5.79 -1.21
N LEU A 17 6.11 6.60 -2.19
CA LEU A 17 6.94 6.20 -3.33
C LEU A 17 8.40 5.88 -2.94
N PHE A 18 8.84 6.27 -1.75
CA PHE A 18 10.22 6.14 -1.29
C PHE A 18 10.40 5.11 -0.17
N LYS A 19 9.33 4.43 0.23
CA LYS A 19 9.38 3.39 1.25
C LYS A 19 10.13 2.13 0.79
N ASN A 20 10.23 1.90 -0.52
CA ASN A 20 10.95 0.79 -1.13
C ASN A 20 12.45 1.07 -1.30
N LEU A 21 13.08 1.65 -0.30
CA LEU A 21 14.53 1.79 -0.27
C LEU A 21 15.16 0.40 -0.15
N PHE A 22 16.14 0.12 -1.01
CA PHE A 22 16.85 -1.15 -0.99
C PHE A 22 17.36 -1.48 0.43
N CYS A 23 16.98 -2.65 0.90
CA CYS A 23 17.28 -3.15 2.22
C CYS A 23 18.03 -4.48 2.08
N PRO A 24 19.38 -4.48 2.05
CA PRO A 24 20.13 -5.71 1.97
C PRO A 24 19.85 -6.56 3.21
N THR A 25 19.37 -7.79 2.98
CA THR A 25 19.03 -8.73 4.04
C THR A 25 19.40 -10.16 3.64
N LYS A 26 19.75 -10.96 4.63
CA LYS A 26 19.95 -12.41 4.49
C LYS A 26 18.67 -13.20 4.75
N LEU A 27 17.57 -12.53 5.09
CA LEU A 27 16.28 -13.13 5.42
C LEU A 27 15.48 -13.42 4.14
N ASN A 28 15.85 -14.49 3.43
CA ASN A 28 15.33 -14.78 2.09
C ASN A 28 13.93 -15.42 2.06
N ASN A 29 13.40 -15.92 3.18
CA ASN A 29 12.14 -16.67 3.23
C ASN A 29 11.06 -16.00 4.09
N ILE A 30 11.16 -14.69 4.33
CA ILE A 30 10.21 -13.95 5.16
C ILE A 30 9.29 -13.14 4.25
N SER A 31 8.00 -13.44 4.31
CA SER A 31 6.98 -12.70 3.55
C SER A 31 6.86 -11.25 4.03
N GLY A 32 6.74 -10.32 3.08
CA GLY A 32 6.62 -8.88 3.37
C GLY A 32 7.95 -8.15 3.44
N ILE A 33 9.08 -8.83 3.17
CA ILE A 33 10.37 -8.20 2.97
C ILE A 33 10.64 -8.20 1.46
N SER A 34 10.68 -7.01 0.86
CA SER A 34 11.03 -6.84 -0.54
C SER A 34 12.52 -6.52 -0.68
N ASN A 35 13.19 -7.24 -1.58
CA ASN A 35 14.56 -6.95 -1.99
C ASN A 35 14.61 -6.09 -3.27
N SER A 36 13.48 -5.60 -3.75
CA SER A 36 13.44 -4.71 -4.90
C SER A 36 14.07 -3.36 -4.57
N ALA A 37 14.85 -2.84 -5.51
CA ALA A 37 15.53 -1.56 -5.35
C ALA A 37 14.85 -0.50 -6.19
N SER A 38 14.21 0.48 -5.54
CA SER A 38 13.72 1.67 -6.22
C SER A 38 14.85 2.69 -6.38
N GLN A 39 15.18 3.04 -7.62
CA GLN A 39 16.18 4.07 -7.90
C GLN A 39 15.77 5.44 -7.35
N LYS A 40 14.46 5.76 -7.37
CA LYS A 40 13.91 6.99 -6.78
C LYS A 40 14.18 7.04 -5.26
N ALA A 41 13.96 5.92 -4.57
CA ALA A 41 14.21 5.84 -3.13
C ALA A 41 15.70 5.96 -2.80
N LEU A 42 16.56 5.36 -3.62
CA LEU A 42 18.01 5.49 -3.45
C LEU A 42 18.49 6.94 -3.68
N ASP A 43 18.00 7.60 -4.72
CA ASP A 43 18.32 9.00 -5.01
C ASP A 43 17.91 9.92 -3.86
N LEU A 44 16.68 9.76 -3.36
CA LEU A 44 16.22 10.50 -2.18
C LEU A 44 17.09 10.20 -0.96
N TYR A 45 17.45 8.94 -0.73
CA TYR A 45 18.29 8.56 0.40
C TYR A 45 19.66 9.25 0.36
N LEU A 46 20.30 9.27 -0.81
CA LEU A 46 21.58 9.96 -0.97
C LEU A 46 21.47 11.47 -0.74
N LYS A 47 20.37 12.09 -1.18
CA LYS A 47 20.08 13.50 -0.91
C LYS A 47 19.86 13.77 0.58
N CYS A 48 19.09 12.92 1.25
CA CYS A 48 18.89 13.03 2.69
C CYS A 48 20.21 12.90 3.46
N ARG A 49 21.04 11.91 3.10
CA ARG A 49 22.37 11.75 3.71
C ARG A 49 23.26 12.97 3.50
N TYR A 50 23.28 13.52 2.30
CA TYR A 50 24.04 14.74 2.00
C TYR A 50 23.55 15.94 2.84
N LEU A 51 22.22 16.09 2.98
CA LEU A 51 21.64 17.16 3.80
C LEU A 51 21.96 16.98 5.28
N ASP A 52 21.85 15.76 5.80
CA ASP A 52 22.21 15.44 7.19
C ASP A 52 23.64 15.85 7.52
N GLU A 53 24.59 15.48 6.64
CA GLU A 53 26.00 15.87 6.81
C GLU A 53 26.24 17.39 6.76
N LYS A 54 25.42 18.13 5.99
CA LYS A 54 25.55 19.59 5.86
C LYS A 54 24.85 20.37 6.97
N THR A 55 23.80 19.81 7.57
CA THR A 55 22.92 20.51 8.50
C THR A 55 22.93 19.94 9.91
N ASP A 56 23.82 18.98 10.18
CA ASP A 56 23.88 18.25 11.45
C ASP A 56 22.52 17.62 11.84
N GLY A 57 21.95 16.89 10.88
CA GLY A 57 20.70 16.14 11.04
C GLY A 57 19.42 16.97 11.03
N LYS A 58 19.44 18.23 10.56
CA LYS A 58 18.29 19.15 10.62
C LYS A 58 17.69 19.53 9.26
N GLY A 59 18.15 18.90 8.18
CA GLY A 59 17.84 19.33 6.81
C GLY A 59 16.59 18.73 6.19
N VAL A 60 15.98 17.70 6.80
CA VAL A 60 14.89 16.92 6.18
C VAL A 60 13.72 16.74 7.14
N VAL A 61 12.50 16.97 6.64
CA VAL A 61 11.26 16.69 7.38
C VAL A 61 10.32 15.87 6.50
N PHE A 62 9.84 14.74 7.01
CA PHE A 62 8.79 13.94 6.39
C PHE A 62 7.46 14.16 7.09
N ALA A 63 6.41 14.46 6.32
CA ALA A 63 5.06 14.58 6.83
C ALA A 63 4.17 13.47 6.24
N THR A 64 3.63 12.59 7.08
CA THR A 64 2.78 11.49 6.65
C THR A 64 1.74 11.13 7.72
N GLY A 65 0.53 10.76 7.28
CA GLY A 65 -0.48 10.17 8.18
C GLY A 65 -0.33 8.65 8.33
N THR A 66 0.55 8.00 7.55
CA THR A 66 0.73 6.54 7.54
C THR A 66 2.22 6.21 7.44
N PRO A 67 3.00 6.40 8.51
CA PRO A 67 4.44 6.10 8.50
C PRO A 67 4.72 4.61 8.24
N LEU A 68 3.81 3.75 8.63
CA LEU A 68 3.81 2.31 8.40
C LEU A 68 2.53 1.91 7.67
N SER A 69 2.63 1.19 6.56
CA SER A 69 1.47 0.72 5.81
C SER A 69 1.49 -0.77 5.52
N ASN A 70 2.59 -1.30 4.96
CA ASN A 70 2.60 -2.65 4.41
C ASN A 70 3.66 -3.57 5.03
N SER A 71 4.75 -3.02 5.52
CA SER A 71 5.90 -3.82 5.94
C SER A 71 6.65 -3.23 7.14
N VAL A 72 7.17 -4.12 7.96
CA VAL A 72 8.08 -3.78 9.07
C VAL A 72 9.34 -3.05 8.58
N THR A 73 9.76 -3.33 7.34
CA THR A 73 10.92 -2.67 6.72
C THR A 73 10.72 -1.17 6.55
N GLU A 74 9.47 -0.71 6.42
CA GLU A 74 9.17 0.71 6.24
C GLU A 74 9.61 1.56 7.45
N LEU A 75 9.45 1.06 8.67
CA LEU A 75 9.90 1.78 9.86
C LEU A 75 11.42 1.92 9.88
N HIS A 76 12.14 0.82 9.64
CA HIS A 76 13.59 0.86 9.55
C HIS A 76 14.06 1.79 8.42
N THR A 77 13.36 1.78 7.29
CA THR A 77 13.64 2.68 6.17
C THR A 77 13.48 4.15 6.56
N MET A 78 12.40 4.50 7.28
CA MET A 78 12.19 5.87 7.79
C MET A 78 13.31 6.30 8.73
N MET A 79 13.70 5.42 9.65
CA MET A 79 14.82 5.70 10.55
C MET A 79 16.14 5.85 9.78
N ARG A 80 16.35 5.08 8.70
CA ARG A 80 17.53 5.25 7.83
C ARG A 80 17.57 6.60 7.12
N TYR A 81 16.43 7.14 6.73
CA TYR A 81 16.36 8.49 6.12
C TYR A 81 16.66 9.59 7.12
N LEU A 82 16.18 9.46 8.37
CA LEU A 82 16.12 10.58 9.32
C LEU A 82 17.14 10.50 10.45
N GLU A 83 17.68 9.31 10.78
CA GLU A 83 18.59 9.13 11.92
C GLU A 83 19.67 8.05 11.67
N TYR A 84 20.18 7.98 10.45
CA TYR A 84 21.14 6.93 10.06
C TYR A 84 22.34 6.85 11.00
N ASP A 85 22.92 7.96 11.41
CA ASP A 85 24.12 7.97 12.24
C ASP A 85 23.82 7.49 13.67
N TYR A 86 22.63 7.74 14.17
CA TYR A 86 22.18 7.15 15.43
C TYR A 86 22.02 5.63 15.30
N LEU A 87 21.34 5.14 14.26
CA LEU A 87 21.25 3.70 13.98
C LEU A 87 22.64 3.06 13.89
N LYS A 88 23.57 3.71 13.19
CA LYS A 88 24.96 3.25 13.05
C LYS A 88 25.68 3.17 14.40
N SER A 89 25.48 4.17 15.27
CA SER A 89 26.09 4.18 16.61
C SER A 89 25.60 3.03 17.50
N LYS A 90 24.39 2.51 17.21
CA LYS A 90 23.78 1.37 17.90
C LYS A 90 24.00 0.03 17.20
N GLY A 91 24.66 0.02 16.03
CA GLY A 91 24.84 -1.18 15.21
C GLY A 91 23.56 -1.65 14.51
N LEU A 92 22.54 -0.79 14.40
CA LEU A 92 21.21 -1.08 13.88
C LEU A 92 20.99 -0.56 12.46
N GLN A 93 22.00 -0.04 11.78
CA GLN A 93 21.93 0.47 10.41
C GLN A 93 21.59 -0.58 9.37
N HIS A 94 21.86 -1.86 9.66
CA HIS A 94 21.49 -3.00 8.82
C HIS A 94 20.18 -3.60 9.30
N PHE A 95 19.30 -3.90 8.38
CA PHE A 95 17.96 -4.41 8.69
C PHE A 95 18.02 -5.71 9.51
N ASP A 96 18.92 -6.62 9.18
CA ASP A 96 19.04 -7.91 9.88
C ASP A 96 19.33 -7.72 11.37
N ASN A 97 20.21 -6.77 11.72
CA ASN A 97 20.50 -6.46 13.11
C ASN A 97 19.29 -5.80 13.80
N TRP A 98 18.65 -4.85 13.10
CA TRP A 98 17.50 -4.13 13.63
C TRP A 98 16.33 -5.09 13.89
N VAL A 99 16.02 -5.97 12.93
CA VAL A 99 14.92 -6.93 13.08
C VAL A 99 15.21 -8.02 14.11
N THR A 100 16.46 -8.37 14.32
CA THR A 100 16.84 -9.31 15.38
C THR A 100 16.51 -8.74 16.78
N VAL A 101 16.59 -7.42 16.93
CA VAL A 101 16.28 -6.74 18.20
C VAL A 101 14.79 -6.46 18.34
N PHE A 102 14.15 -6.02 17.26
CA PHE A 102 12.80 -5.46 17.31
C PHE A 102 11.71 -6.29 16.61
N GLY A 103 12.07 -7.36 15.93
CA GLY A 103 11.13 -8.18 15.17
C GLY A 103 11.02 -9.61 15.69
N GLU A 104 9.81 -10.08 15.85
CA GLU A 104 9.50 -11.47 16.14
C GLU A 104 9.00 -12.18 14.88
N GLN A 105 9.73 -13.21 14.46
CA GLN A 105 9.32 -14.05 13.35
C GLN A 105 8.29 -15.07 13.82
N LYS A 106 7.21 -15.17 13.07
CA LYS A 106 6.15 -16.15 13.30
C LYS A 106 5.85 -16.88 12.00
N THR A 107 5.78 -18.20 12.09
CA THR A 107 5.35 -19.05 10.99
C THR A 107 3.92 -19.51 11.24
N ASP A 108 3.04 -19.24 10.29
CA ASP A 108 1.62 -19.59 10.36
C ASP A 108 1.13 -20.16 9.03
N TRP A 109 0.00 -20.86 9.08
CA TRP A 109 -0.68 -21.35 7.90
C TRP A 109 -1.58 -20.27 7.34
N GLU A 110 -1.27 -19.78 6.14
CA GLU A 110 -2.07 -18.80 5.43
C GLU A 110 -2.83 -19.46 4.27
N LEU A 111 -4.05 -18.98 4.01
CA LEU A 111 -4.82 -19.41 2.85
C LEU A 111 -4.03 -19.07 1.58
N LYS A 112 -3.95 -20.01 0.65
CA LYS A 112 -3.35 -19.74 -0.66
C LYS A 112 -4.18 -18.71 -1.41
N PRO A 113 -3.55 -17.86 -2.26
CA PRO A 113 -4.28 -16.89 -3.08
C PRO A 113 -5.40 -17.49 -3.94
N ALA A 114 -5.26 -18.74 -4.35
CA ALA A 114 -6.29 -19.49 -5.09
C ALA A 114 -7.49 -19.94 -4.24
N GLY A 115 -7.47 -19.73 -2.92
CA GLY A 115 -8.55 -20.15 -2.03
C GLY A 115 -8.63 -21.64 -1.72
N ASN A 116 -7.80 -22.46 -2.34
CA ASN A 116 -7.85 -23.92 -2.31
C ASN A 116 -6.76 -24.55 -1.42
N GLY A 117 -6.74 -24.25 -0.16
CA GLY A 117 -5.81 -24.84 0.81
C GLY A 117 -4.91 -23.82 1.48
N PHE A 118 -3.99 -24.32 2.30
CA PHE A 118 -3.11 -23.50 3.12
C PHE A 118 -1.66 -23.66 2.70
N LYS A 119 -0.88 -22.62 2.92
CA LYS A 119 0.57 -22.60 2.73
C LYS A 119 1.21 -22.03 3.99
N GLU A 120 2.26 -22.69 4.46
CA GLU A 120 3.08 -22.17 5.56
C GLU A 120 3.84 -20.92 5.10
N ARG A 121 3.74 -19.85 5.90
CA ARG A 121 4.46 -18.60 5.66
C ARG A 121 5.05 -18.05 6.94
N THR A 122 6.32 -17.64 6.84
CA THR A 122 7.00 -16.93 7.92
C THR A 122 6.90 -15.44 7.65
N ARG A 123 6.48 -14.69 8.67
CA ARG A 123 6.42 -13.22 8.68
C ARG A 123 7.06 -12.66 9.93
N ILE A 124 7.44 -11.41 9.90
CA ILE A 124 7.65 -10.64 11.11
C ILE A 124 6.28 -10.19 11.59
N ALA A 125 5.75 -10.88 12.61
CA ALA A 125 4.36 -10.71 13.05
C ALA A 125 4.22 -9.67 14.14
N ASN A 126 5.21 -9.55 15.02
CA ASN A 126 5.15 -8.67 16.18
C ASN A 126 6.43 -7.84 16.29
N TYR A 127 6.31 -6.73 17.01
CA TYR A 127 7.48 -5.97 17.48
C TYR A 127 7.83 -6.40 18.88
N THR A 128 9.10 -6.74 19.09
CA THR A 128 9.71 -6.90 20.41
C THR A 128 10.37 -5.59 20.83
N GLY A 129 10.58 -5.37 22.14
CA GLY A 129 11.22 -4.14 22.61
C GLY A 129 10.49 -2.86 22.14
N LEU A 130 9.16 -2.90 22.05
CA LEU A 130 8.37 -1.78 21.56
C LEU A 130 8.61 -0.46 22.32
N PRO A 131 8.78 -0.43 23.66
CA PRO A 131 9.09 0.80 24.38
C PRO A 131 10.39 1.45 23.92
N GLU A 132 11.44 0.67 23.71
CA GLU A 132 12.75 1.12 23.25
C GLU A 132 12.68 1.63 21.81
N LEU A 133 12.01 0.86 20.93
CA LEU A 133 11.80 1.25 19.55
C LEU A 133 11.02 2.55 19.44
N MET A 134 9.95 2.71 20.22
CA MET A 134 9.15 3.92 20.26
C MET A 134 9.93 5.10 20.87
N SER A 135 10.80 4.85 21.84
CA SER A 135 11.68 5.87 22.39
C SER A 135 12.68 6.37 21.36
N MET A 136 13.25 5.48 20.57
CA MET A 136 14.12 5.84 19.45
C MET A 136 13.36 6.67 18.41
N PHE A 137 12.23 6.17 17.94
CA PHE A 137 11.45 6.84 16.89
C PHE A 137 10.92 8.21 17.30
N LYS A 138 10.53 8.39 18.57
CA LYS A 138 10.09 9.68 19.11
C LYS A 138 11.18 10.75 19.17
N GLN A 139 12.46 10.38 19.05
CA GLN A 139 13.53 11.40 18.97
C GLN A 139 13.50 12.16 17.65
N ILE A 140 12.96 11.54 16.59
CA ILE A 140 12.89 12.11 15.25
C ILE A 140 11.46 12.36 14.76
N ALA A 141 10.43 11.99 15.53
CA ALA A 141 9.04 12.07 15.11
C ALA A 141 8.18 12.84 16.11
N ASP A 142 7.45 13.82 15.61
CA ASP A 142 6.30 14.42 16.32
C ASP A 142 5.04 13.66 15.92
N ILE A 143 4.52 12.85 16.85
CA ILE A 143 3.37 11.98 16.62
C ILE A 143 2.12 12.64 17.20
N ARG A 144 1.16 12.94 16.32
CA ARG A 144 -0.15 13.49 16.68
C ARG A 144 -1.25 12.49 16.27
N THR A 145 -1.94 11.97 17.27
CA THR A 145 -3.13 11.11 17.05
C THR A 145 -4.39 11.95 17.04
N SER A 146 -5.47 11.42 16.45
CA SER A 146 -6.79 12.09 16.44
C SER A 146 -7.23 12.50 17.84
N ASP A 147 -7.03 11.60 18.82
CA ASP A 147 -7.40 11.85 20.22
C ASP A 147 -6.60 13.02 20.85
N SER A 148 -5.33 13.16 20.44
CA SER A 148 -4.47 14.24 20.95
C SER A 148 -4.80 15.61 20.34
N LEU A 149 -5.36 15.62 19.13
CA LEU A 149 -5.64 16.85 18.39
C LEU A 149 -6.97 17.49 18.79
N LYS A 150 -7.87 16.75 19.47
CA LYS A 150 -9.21 17.23 19.84
C LYS A 150 -9.91 17.94 18.69
N LEU A 151 -9.87 17.30 17.51
CA LEU A 151 -10.51 17.83 16.31
C LEU A 151 -12.02 17.87 16.53
N ASP A 152 -12.65 18.98 16.12
CA ASP A 152 -14.10 19.08 16.07
C ASP A 152 -14.59 18.31 14.83
N VAL A 153 -14.80 17.02 15.01
CA VAL A 153 -15.32 16.13 13.97
C VAL A 153 -16.72 15.68 14.36
N PRO A 154 -17.66 15.63 13.40
CA PRO A 154 -19.00 15.15 13.69
C PRO A 154 -19.00 13.67 14.08
N ASP A 155 -20.01 13.28 14.86
CA ASP A 155 -20.26 11.87 15.14
C ASP A 155 -20.52 11.11 13.85
N CYS A 156 -20.02 9.88 13.78
CA CYS A 156 -20.08 9.04 12.60
C CYS A 156 -20.80 7.73 12.89
N GLU A 157 -21.82 7.40 12.08
CA GLU A 157 -22.48 6.11 12.09
C GLU A 157 -21.95 5.24 10.95
N TYR A 158 -21.43 4.06 11.28
CA TYR A 158 -20.94 3.10 10.29
C TYR A 158 -22.06 2.13 9.87
N LYS A 159 -22.42 2.15 8.58
CA LYS A 159 -23.36 1.20 7.98
C LYS A 159 -22.65 0.32 6.97
N VAL A 160 -22.64 -0.99 7.20
CA VAL A 160 -22.08 -1.97 6.28
C VAL A 160 -23.19 -2.52 5.39
N VAL A 161 -23.07 -2.32 4.09
CA VAL A 161 -23.96 -2.91 3.09
C VAL A 161 -23.28 -4.12 2.48
N ASN A 162 -23.76 -5.30 2.83
CA ASN A 162 -23.25 -6.56 2.28
C ASN A 162 -24.05 -6.94 1.03
N VAL A 163 -23.33 -7.28 -0.03
CA VAL A 163 -23.90 -7.76 -1.28
C VAL A 163 -23.45 -9.21 -1.49
N GLU A 164 -24.42 -10.10 -1.67
CA GLU A 164 -24.10 -11.50 -1.94
C GLU A 164 -23.62 -11.69 -3.38
N ALA A 165 -22.60 -12.54 -3.55
CA ALA A 165 -22.10 -12.89 -4.87
C ALA A 165 -23.17 -13.68 -5.63
N THR A 166 -23.40 -13.30 -6.87
CA THR A 166 -24.29 -14.03 -7.80
C THR A 166 -23.68 -15.39 -8.17
N PRO A 167 -24.48 -16.37 -8.63
CA PRO A 167 -23.96 -17.65 -9.14
C PRO A 167 -22.88 -17.43 -10.23
N PHE A 168 -23.12 -16.50 -11.13
CA PHE A 168 -22.17 -16.14 -12.19
C PHE A 168 -20.85 -15.59 -11.63
N GLN A 169 -20.89 -14.72 -10.63
CA GLN A 169 -19.66 -14.24 -9.98
C GLN A 169 -18.88 -15.37 -9.31
N LYS A 170 -19.58 -16.36 -8.76
CA LYS A 170 -18.93 -17.55 -8.16
C LYS A 170 -18.20 -18.38 -9.21
N GLU A 171 -18.81 -18.59 -10.37
CA GLU A 171 -18.17 -19.28 -11.51
C GLU A 171 -16.88 -18.55 -11.95
N LEU A 172 -16.92 -17.23 -12.08
CA LEU A 172 -15.73 -16.44 -12.41
C LEU A 172 -14.64 -16.50 -11.32
N VAL A 173 -15.00 -16.60 -10.03
CA VAL A 173 -14.04 -16.83 -8.95
C VAL A 173 -13.37 -18.19 -9.07
N ASP A 174 -14.13 -19.24 -9.45
CA ASP A 174 -13.58 -20.57 -9.67
C ASP A 174 -12.59 -20.55 -10.85
N GLU A 175 -12.90 -19.87 -11.96
CA GLU A 175 -11.97 -19.67 -13.07
C GLU A 175 -10.68 -18.93 -12.65
N LEU A 176 -10.79 -17.87 -11.82
CA LEU A 176 -9.61 -17.19 -11.29
C LEU A 176 -8.76 -18.10 -10.40
N SER A 177 -9.40 -19.00 -9.64
CA SER A 177 -8.70 -20.00 -8.82
C SER A 177 -7.94 -21.00 -9.67
N GLU A 178 -8.55 -21.51 -10.75
CA GLU A 178 -7.90 -22.41 -11.71
C GLU A 178 -6.69 -21.73 -12.38
N ARG A 179 -6.82 -20.48 -12.79
CA ARG A 179 -5.70 -19.69 -13.35
C ARG A 179 -4.57 -19.54 -12.34
N ALA A 180 -4.88 -19.24 -11.07
CA ALA A 180 -3.90 -19.11 -10.00
C ALA A 180 -3.14 -20.45 -9.77
N ASP A 181 -3.83 -21.57 -9.82
CA ASP A 181 -3.20 -22.89 -9.69
C ASP A 181 -2.30 -23.23 -10.89
N ALA A 182 -2.70 -22.87 -12.10
CA ALA A 182 -1.89 -23.05 -13.30
C ALA A 182 -0.58 -22.23 -13.23
N ILE A 183 -0.65 -20.99 -12.74
CA ILE A 183 0.54 -20.13 -12.54
C ILE A 183 1.44 -20.71 -11.44
N ASN A 184 0.88 -21.11 -10.30
CA ASN A 184 1.65 -21.68 -9.19
C ASN A 184 2.35 -23.00 -9.56
N SER A 185 1.81 -23.75 -10.50
CA SER A 185 2.43 -24.98 -11.04
C SER A 185 3.50 -24.71 -12.11
N GLY A 186 3.72 -23.46 -12.49
CA GLY A 186 4.71 -23.07 -13.49
C GLY A 186 4.32 -23.40 -14.94
N ASN A 187 3.03 -23.66 -15.19
CA ASN A 187 2.54 -24.09 -16.51
C ASN A 187 2.15 -22.90 -17.42
N VAL A 188 2.26 -21.66 -16.93
CA VAL A 188 1.84 -20.45 -17.64
C VAL A 188 3.00 -19.49 -17.73
N ASP A 189 3.25 -18.93 -18.91
CA ASP A 189 4.23 -17.88 -19.10
C ASP A 189 3.77 -16.59 -18.35
N PRO A 190 4.60 -15.98 -17.48
CA PRO A 190 4.24 -14.79 -16.74
C PRO A 190 3.84 -13.59 -17.59
N SER A 191 4.27 -13.53 -18.85
CA SER A 191 3.85 -12.51 -19.82
C SER A 191 2.41 -12.69 -20.29
N ILE A 192 1.90 -13.93 -20.31
CA ILE A 192 0.53 -14.25 -20.70
C ILE A 192 -0.42 -14.03 -19.53
N ASP A 193 -0.13 -14.67 -18.37
CA ASP A 193 -0.92 -14.53 -17.15
C ASP A 193 -0.02 -14.59 -15.91
N ASN A 194 -0.40 -13.86 -14.87
CA ASN A 194 0.35 -13.78 -13.62
C ASN A 194 -0.57 -13.43 -12.45
N MET A 195 -0.08 -13.61 -11.22
CA MET A 195 -0.85 -13.35 -9.99
C MET A 195 -1.33 -11.90 -9.88
N LEU A 196 -0.63 -10.93 -10.47
CA LEU A 196 -1.05 -9.53 -10.46
C LEU A 196 -2.31 -9.32 -11.32
N LYS A 197 -2.35 -9.92 -12.52
CA LYS A 197 -3.55 -9.91 -13.39
C LYS A 197 -4.73 -10.56 -12.67
N ILE A 198 -4.54 -11.74 -12.08
CA ILE A 198 -5.60 -12.44 -11.33
C ILE A 198 -6.11 -11.58 -10.18
N THR A 199 -5.22 -10.94 -9.40
CA THR A 199 -5.61 -10.06 -8.31
C THR A 199 -6.39 -8.83 -8.81
N SER A 200 -5.97 -8.24 -9.93
CA SER A 200 -6.67 -7.13 -10.58
C SER A 200 -8.06 -7.56 -11.06
N ASP A 201 -8.17 -8.70 -11.73
CA ASP A 201 -9.45 -9.24 -12.20
C ASP A 201 -10.37 -9.59 -11.02
N GLY A 202 -9.85 -10.16 -9.94
CA GLY A 202 -10.60 -10.42 -8.72
C GLY A 202 -11.13 -9.14 -8.05
N ARG A 203 -10.34 -8.06 -8.03
CA ARG A 203 -10.80 -6.74 -7.54
C ARG A 203 -11.91 -6.18 -8.42
N LYS A 204 -11.78 -6.26 -9.75
CA LYS A 204 -12.80 -5.82 -10.71
C LYS A 204 -14.08 -6.63 -10.54
N LEU A 205 -13.97 -7.97 -10.49
CA LEU A 205 -15.10 -8.87 -10.28
C LEU A 205 -15.83 -8.57 -8.97
N GLY A 206 -15.08 -8.29 -7.91
CA GLY A 206 -15.65 -7.96 -6.60
C GLY A 206 -16.36 -6.61 -6.54
N LEU A 207 -16.10 -5.70 -7.49
CA LEU A 207 -16.81 -4.44 -7.63
C LEU A 207 -17.98 -4.58 -8.60
N ASP A 208 -17.69 -4.92 -9.87
CA ASP A 208 -18.68 -5.14 -10.93
C ASP A 208 -18.05 -6.00 -12.04
N PRO A 209 -18.66 -7.14 -12.44
CA PRO A 209 -18.14 -8.01 -13.50
C PRO A 209 -17.90 -7.31 -14.84
N ARG A 210 -18.69 -6.27 -15.15
CA ARG A 210 -18.56 -5.48 -16.39
C ARG A 210 -17.24 -4.73 -16.51
N LEU A 211 -16.48 -4.62 -15.42
CA LEU A 211 -15.08 -4.10 -15.46
C LEU A 211 -14.09 -5.10 -16.04
N ILE A 212 -14.46 -6.39 -16.09
CA ILE A 212 -13.67 -7.43 -16.77
C ILE A 212 -14.08 -7.49 -18.23
N ASP A 213 -15.39 -7.67 -18.49
CA ASP A 213 -15.96 -7.71 -19.83
C ASP A 213 -17.25 -6.88 -19.88
N PRO A 214 -17.26 -5.76 -20.63
CA PRO A 214 -18.44 -4.89 -20.77
C PRO A 214 -19.68 -5.57 -21.38
N SER A 215 -19.53 -6.78 -21.97
CA SER A 215 -20.66 -7.53 -22.53
C SER A 215 -21.52 -8.23 -21.47
N PHE A 216 -21.06 -8.34 -20.24
CA PHE A 216 -21.84 -8.91 -19.15
C PHE A 216 -23.07 -8.08 -18.83
N GLU A 217 -24.16 -8.77 -18.53
CA GLU A 217 -25.42 -8.13 -18.17
C GLU A 217 -25.31 -7.38 -16.85
N ASP A 218 -26.06 -6.27 -16.77
CA ASP A 218 -26.18 -5.54 -15.52
C ASP A 218 -26.97 -6.34 -14.48
N ASN A 219 -26.45 -6.36 -13.26
CA ASN A 219 -27.09 -7.01 -12.14
C ASN A 219 -27.32 -5.99 -11.02
N PRO A 220 -28.57 -5.78 -10.57
CA PRO A 220 -28.89 -4.82 -9.52
C PRO A 220 -28.20 -5.15 -8.18
N ASN A 221 -27.78 -6.39 -8.00
CA ASN A 221 -27.07 -6.83 -6.79
C ASN A 221 -25.54 -6.70 -6.86
N THR A 222 -24.99 -5.81 -7.72
CA THR A 222 -23.58 -5.46 -7.65
C THR A 222 -23.33 -4.41 -6.57
N LYS A 223 -22.10 -4.34 -6.06
CA LYS A 223 -21.69 -3.31 -5.10
C LYS A 223 -21.89 -1.90 -5.68
N LEU A 224 -21.62 -1.74 -6.96
CA LEU A 224 -21.77 -0.48 -7.67
C LEU A 224 -23.24 -0.02 -7.68
N ASN A 225 -24.16 -0.90 -8.07
CA ASN A 225 -25.59 -0.59 -8.12
C ASN A 225 -26.16 -0.29 -6.72
N GLN A 226 -25.78 -1.05 -5.71
CA GLN A 226 -26.16 -0.78 -4.33
C GLN A 226 -25.59 0.57 -3.81
N CYS A 227 -24.38 0.93 -4.23
CA CYS A 227 -23.83 2.25 -3.94
C CYS A 227 -24.65 3.36 -4.60
N VAL A 228 -25.01 3.20 -5.89
CA VAL A 228 -25.84 4.17 -6.61
C VAL A 228 -27.22 4.34 -5.97
N GLU A 229 -27.88 3.25 -5.60
CA GLU A 229 -29.16 3.29 -4.88
C GLU A 229 -29.05 4.08 -3.56
N ASN A 230 -28.01 3.81 -2.77
CA ASN A 230 -27.76 4.55 -1.54
C ASN A 230 -27.52 6.04 -1.78
N VAL A 231 -26.71 6.38 -2.79
CA VAL A 231 -26.43 7.78 -3.15
C VAL A 231 -27.72 8.51 -3.56
N VAL A 232 -28.54 7.88 -4.39
CA VAL A 232 -29.84 8.47 -4.84
C VAL A 232 -30.78 8.65 -3.66
N ARG A 233 -30.91 7.64 -2.80
CA ARG A 233 -31.77 7.70 -1.60
C ARG A 233 -31.32 8.82 -0.65
N ILE A 234 -30.02 8.87 -0.30
CA ILE A 234 -29.48 9.89 0.60
C ILE A 234 -29.65 11.29 -0.01
N HIS A 235 -29.43 11.42 -1.34
CA HIS A 235 -29.67 12.70 -2.02
C HIS A 235 -31.10 13.14 -1.90
N ALA A 236 -32.07 12.23 -2.10
CA ALA A 236 -33.50 12.56 -1.98
C ALA A 236 -33.87 12.97 -0.54
N GLU A 237 -33.33 12.24 0.46
CA GLU A 237 -33.58 12.51 1.89
C GLU A 237 -33.01 13.85 2.37
N THR A 238 -31.86 14.28 1.77
CA THR A 238 -31.08 15.44 2.26
C THR A 238 -31.10 16.63 1.30
N SER A 239 -31.87 16.59 0.25
CA SER A 239 -31.88 17.62 -0.82
C SER A 239 -32.28 19.00 -0.33
N GLU A 240 -33.23 19.10 0.62
CA GLU A 240 -33.65 20.36 1.22
C GLU A 240 -32.51 21.00 2.07
N GLU A 241 -31.74 20.18 2.76
CA GLU A 241 -30.62 20.61 3.59
C GLU A 241 -29.35 20.86 2.78
N LYS A 242 -29.31 20.47 1.50
CA LYS A 242 -28.19 20.61 0.56
C LYS A 242 -26.92 19.95 1.08
N LEU A 243 -27.03 18.77 1.70
CA LEU A 243 -25.89 18.03 2.21
C LEU A 243 -25.06 17.44 1.07
N THR A 244 -23.80 17.20 1.33
CA THR A 244 -22.83 16.65 0.36
C THR A 244 -22.55 15.19 0.64
N GLN A 245 -22.23 14.43 -0.41
CA GLN A 245 -21.78 13.05 -0.34
C GLN A 245 -20.40 12.93 -0.97
N ILE A 246 -19.56 12.09 -0.39
CA ILE A 246 -18.23 11.76 -0.93
C ILE A 246 -18.18 10.26 -1.20
N ILE A 247 -17.83 9.89 -2.43
CA ILE A 247 -17.66 8.49 -2.85
C ILE A 247 -16.18 8.25 -3.12
N PHE A 248 -15.59 7.31 -2.40
CA PHE A 248 -14.23 6.86 -2.66
C PHE A 248 -14.28 5.60 -3.52
N CYS A 249 -13.77 5.69 -4.76
CA CYS A 249 -13.72 4.59 -5.71
C CYS A 249 -12.38 4.66 -6.46
N ASP A 250 -11.58 3.61 -6.36
CA ASP A 250 -10.24 3.50 -6.97
C ASP A 250 -10.21 2.59 -8.22
N LEU A 251 -11.36 2.05 -8.62
CA LEU A 251 -11.50 1.23 -9.82
C LEU A 251 -12.65 1.74 -10.70
N GLY A 252 -12.49 1.61 -12.02
CA GLY A 252 -13.54 1.99 -12.97
C GLY A 252 -13.81 3.49 -13.08
N VAL A 253 -12.89 4.32 -12.59
CA VAL A 253 -13.03 5.78 -12.70
C VAL A 253 -12.78 6.19 -14.16
N PRO A 254 -13.67 7.00 -14.77
CA PRO A 254 -13.44 7.49 -16.14
C PRO A 254 -12.16 8.30 -16.21
N HIS A 255 -11.23 7.88 -17.06
CA HIS A 255 -10.07 8.69 -17.41
C HIS A 255 -10.47 9.77 -18.41
N LYS A 256 -9.90 10.98 -18.29
CA LYS A 256 -9.99 11.96 -19.37
C LYS A 256 -9.40 11.31 -20.63
N ASN A 257 -10.01 11.52 -21.80
CA ASN A 257 -9.45 11.06 -23.06
C ASN A 257 -8.06 11.67 -23.22
N THR A 258 -7.04 10.93 -22.80
CA THR A 258 -5.64 11.22 -23.05
C THR A 258 -5.37 10.89 -24.51
N THR A 259 -4.63 11.74 -25.20
CA THR A 259 -4.13 11.45 -26.56
C THR A 259 -3.26 10.20 -26.54
N ASP A 260 -3.14 9.48 -27.65
CA ASP A 260 -2.42 8.20 -27.70
C ASP A 260 -0.96 8.29 -27.20
N ALA A 261 -0.36 9.48 -27.21
CA ALA A 261 0.94 9.75 -26.61
C ALA A 261 0.95 9.75 -25.07
N GLU A 262 -0.14 10.21 -24.43
CA GLU A 262 -0.28 10.22 -22.97
C GLU A 262 -0.67 8.83 -22.43
N LYS A 263 -1.32 7.98 -23.24
CA LYS A 263 -1.60 6.57 -22.90
C LYS A 263 -0.32 5.71 -22.87
N ALA A 264 0.67 6.05 -23.67
CA ALA A 264 1.96 5.36 -23.66
C ALA A 264 2.76 5.68 -22.38
N ASP A 265 2.65 6.91 -21.87
CA ASP A 265 3.31 7.31 -20.61
C ASP A 265 2.60 6.73 -19.35
N ASP A 266 1.27 6.61 -19.38
CA ASP A 266 0.50 6.06 -18.25
C ASP A 266 0.69 4.53 -18.16
N ASN A 267 0.70 3.82 -19.29
CA ASN A 267 1.05 2.40 -19.36
C ASN A 267 2.51 2.14 -18.93
N SER A 268 3.44 3.04 -19.25
CA SER A 268 4.84 2.90 -18.83
C SER A 268 5.00 3.09 -17.32
N ASN A 269 4.17 3.91 -16.68
CA ASN A 269 4.15 4.09 -15.21
C ASN A 269 3.51 2.91 -14.49
N ASP A 270 2.48 2.28 -15.07
CA ASP A 270 1.87 1.07 -14.51
C ASP A 270 2.77 -0.16 -14.72
N GLU A 271 3.46 -0.28 -15.86
CA GLU A 271 4.45 -1.33 -16.11
C GLU A 271 5.71 -1.18 -15.25
N ILE A 272 6.18 0.05 -15.01
CA ILE A 272 7.32 0.32 -14.12
C ILE A 272 6.92 0.02 -12.66
N SER A 273 5.68 0.32 -12.25
CA SER A 273 5.19 -0.01 -10.90
C SER A 273 4.94 -1.51 -10.70
N SER A 274 4.73 -2.27 -11.78
CA SER A 274 4.55 -3.73 -11.74
C SER A 274 5.87 -4.49 -11.79
N ALA A 275 6.85 -4.01 -12.55
CA ALA A 275 8.19 -4.60 -12.62
C ALA A 275 9.03 -4.37 -11.33
N GLU A 276 8.66 -3.38 -10.52
CA GLU A 276 9.31 -3.11 -9.23
C GLU A 276 8.72 -3.96 -8.06
N ARG A 277 7.79 -4.89 -8.31
CA ARG A 277 7.12 -5.70 -7.27
C ARG A 277 7.43 -7.20 -7.31
N ASP A 278 8.29 -7.64 -8.21
CA ASP A 278 8.79 -9.03 -8.25
C ASP A 278 10.07 -9.24 -7.43
#